data_63fc2c1a31028db709514ced27237cb0
#
_entry.id   63fc2c1a31028db709514ced27237cb0
#
_cell.length_a   1.000
_cell.length_b   1.000
_cell.length_c   1.000
_cell.angle_alpha   90.00
_cell.angle_beta   90.00
_cell.angle_gamma   90.00
#
_symmetry.space_group_name_H-M   'P 1'
#
loop_
_entity.id
_entity.type
_entity.pdbx_description
1 polymer ?
#
loop_
_entity_poly.entity_id
_entity_poly.type
_entity_poly.pdbx_seq_one_letter_code
_entity_poly.pdbx_strand_id
1 'polypeptide(L)'
;MVSDNTNMAKYVKPNEAANTLGVCLRTLRRWEAEGKINTIKTPSGQRRYDIEKFIKKESEPEGGRATVIYARVSTRPQKADLDRQVERLSALYPGAEIVKEVGGGLNLRRKGLITLLGRVLLRDIAVIVVAHKDRLARFGFDIIEWLCEQFDCKIVVLNQVSLSPHAELVQDIVAILHSFSSRLYSIRRIENQIKKELQAETETQKEGESAT
;
A
#
# COMPACT_ATOMS: atom_id res chain seq x y z
N MET A 1 -37.72 -13.86 27.73
CA MET A 1 -37.22 -14.49 26.51
C MET A 1 -36.01 -13.69 26.09
N VAL A 2 -34.84 -14.18 26.43
CA VAL A 2 -33.55 -13.57 26.07
C VAL A 2 -33.20 -14.15 24.70
N SER A 3 -33.17 -13.31 23.69
CA SER A 3 -32.72 -13.69 22.34
C SER A 3 -31.21 -13.91 22.38
N ASP A 4 -30.79 -15.15 22.46
CA ASP A 4 -29.40 -15.54 22.18
C ASP A 4 -29.08 -15.19 20.72
N ASN A 5 -28.48 -14.04 20.53
CA ASN A 5 -27.86 -13.66 19.26
C ASN A 5 -26.52 -14.39 19.17
N THR A 6 -26.61 -15.68 18.87
CA THR A 6 -25.45 -16.55 18.61
C THR A 6 -24.76 -16.01 17.36
N ASN A 7 -23.67 -15.30 17.55
CA ASN A 7 -22.77 -14.82 16.51
C ASN A 7 -22.20 -16.05 15.79
N MET A 8 -22.94 -16.53 14.75
CA MET A 8 -22.51 -17.68 13.95
C MET A 8 -21.27 -17.27 13.17
N ALA A 9 -20.11 -17.75 13.63
CA ALA A 9 -18.83 -17.62 12.93
C ALA A 9 -19.02 -17.96 11.44
N LYS A 10 -18.70 -17.00 10.57
CA LYS A 10 -18.87 -17.16 9.12
C LYS A 10 -17.72 -17.97 8.55
N TYR A 11 -17.88 -19.28 8.55
CA TYR A 11 -16.90 -20.19 7.95
C TYR A 11 -16.97 -20.18 6.42
N VAL A 12 -15.89 -19.79 5.76
CA VAL A 12 -15.79 -19.65 4.30
C VAL A 12 -15.00 -20.79 3.65
N LYS A 13 -15.14 -20.95 2.34
CA LYS A 13 -14.40 -21.94 1.53
C LYS A 13 -12.91 -21.59 1.47
N PRO A 14 -12.00 -22.58 1.25
CA PRO A 14 -10.55 -22.33 1.19
C PRO A 14 -10.16 -21.26 0.18
N ASN A 15 -10.72 -21.26 -1.03
CA ASN A 15 -10.40 -20.28 -2.05
C ASN A 15 -10.86 -18.86 -1.66
N GLU A 16 -12.04 -18.75 -1.05
CA GLU A 16 -12.58 -17.50 -0.54
C GLU A 16 -11.70 -16.96 0.60
N ALA A 17 -11.31 -17.82 1.55
CA ALA A 17 -10.39 -17.47 2.63
C ALA A 17 -9.03 -17.00 2.08
N ALA A 18 -8.46 -17.72 1.11
CA ALA A 18 -7.21 -17.39 0.47
C ALA A 18 -7.27 -16.01 -0.21
N ASN A 19 -8.34 -15.75 -0.96
CA ASN A 19 -8.54 -14.47 -1.64
C ASN A 19 -8.74 -13.32 -0.65
N THR A 20 -9.55 -13.53 0.39
CA THR A 20 -9.82 -12.47 1.40
C THR A 20 -8.58 -12.12 2.19
N LEU A 21 -7.78 -13.12 2.59
CA LEU A 21 -6.56 -12.92 3.39
C LEU A 21 -5.32 -12.66 2.52
N GLY A 22 -5.44 -12.67 1.19
CA GLY A 22 -4.33 -12.39 0.28
C GLY A 22 -3.21 -13.44 0.30
N VAL A 23 -3.52 -14.68 0.64
CA VAL A 23 -2.53 -15.75 0.78
C VAL A 23 -2.87 -16.94 -0.12
N CYS A 24 -1.88 -17.79 -0.42
CA CYS A 24 -2.15 -19.03 -1.14
C CYS A 24 -2.71 -20.12 -0.21
N LEU A 25 -3.37 -21.12 -0.79
CA LEU A 25 -3.95 -22.25 -0.07
C LEU A 25 -2.92 -23.02 0.80
N ARG A 26 -1.66 -23.03 0.36
CA ARG A 26 -0.55 -23.66 1.11
C ARG A 26 -0.30 -22.92 2.43
N THR A 27 -0.35 -21.60 2.40
CA THR A 27 -0.21 -20.76 3.61
C THR A 27 -1.38 -20.97 4.57
N LEU A 28 -2.62 -21.04 4.09
CA LEU A 28 -3.79 -21.34 4.93
C LEU A 28 -3.65 -22.69 5.63
N ARG A 29 -3.19 -23.73 4.92
CA ARG A 29 -2.97 -25.06 5.52
C ARG A 29 -1.87 -25.05 6.56
N ARG A 30 -0.80 -24.27 6.33
CA ARG A 30 0.26 -24.07 7.32
C ARG A 30 -0.28 -23.38 8.57
N TRP A 31 -1.07 -22.31 8.42
CA TRP A 31 -1.70 -21.60 9.54
C TRP A 31 -2.70 -22.46 10.31
N GLU A 32 -3.42 -23.34 9.62
CA GLU A 32 -4.24 -24.38 10.27
C GLU A 32 -3.39 -25.32 11.14
N ALA A 33 -2.30 -25.83 10.58
CA ALA A 33 -1.38 -26.73 11.31
C ALA A 33 -0.69 -26.03 12.49
N GLU A 34 -0.40 -24.75 12.38
CA GLU A 34 0.19 -23.91 13.44
C GLU A 34 -0.86 -23.40 14.45
N GLY A 35 -2.14 -23.74 14.28
CA GLY A 35 -3.22 -23.28 15.16
C GLY A 35 -3.51 -21.76 15.09
N LYS A 36 -3.01 -21.08 14.06
CA LYS A 36 -3.20 -19.64 13.87
C LYS A 36 -4.60 -19.28 13.40
N ILE A 37 -5.22 -20.11 12.56
CA ILE A 37 -6.55 -19.90 12.02
C ILE A 37 -7.48 -21.06 12.40
N ASN A 38 -8.68 -20.73 12.86
CA ASN A 38 -9.66 -21.75 13.20
C ASN A 38 -10.28 -22.36 11.94
N THR A 39 -10.40 -23.68 11.95
CA THR A 39 -10.98 -24.44 10.85
C THR A 39 -11.97 -25.47 11.33
N ILE A 40 -12.97 -25.72 10.52
CA ILE A 40 -13.87 -26.87 10.68
C ILE A 40 -13.84 -27.72 9.41
N LYS A 41 -14.12 -29.00 9.53
CA LYS A 41 -14.35 -29.89 8.39
C LYS A 41 -15.84 -30.15 8.26
N THR A 42 -16.39 -30.00 7.06
CA THR A 42 -17.74 -30.43 6.77
C THR A 42 -17.86 -31.95 6.84
N PRO A 43 -19.07 -32.53 6.94
CA PRO A 43 -19.27 -33.98 6.88
C PRO A 43 -18.66 -34.64 5.62
N SER A 44 -18.56 -33.88 4.53
CA SER A 44 -17.89 -34.30 3.29
C SER A 44 -16.36 -34.13 3.31
N GLY A 45 -15.76 -33.82 4.45
CA GLY A 45 -14.30 -33.66 4.63
C GLY A 45 -13.72 -32.33 4.10
N GLN A 46 -14.55 -31.42 3.59
CA GLN A 46 -14.07 -30.12 3.10
C GLN A 46 -13.75 -29.16 4.24
N ARG A 47 -12.61 -28.45 4.14
CA ARG A 47 -12.23 -27.42 5.11
C ARG A 47 -13.06 -26.16 4.96
N ARG A 48 -13.33 -25.49 6.08
CA ARG A 48 -13.91 -24.15 6.18
C ARG A 48 -13.08 -23.35 7.17
N TYR A 49 -12.80 -22.10 6.87
CA TYR A 49 -11.94 -21.22 7.64
C TYR A 49 -12.75 -20.10 8.29
N ASP A 50 -12.50 -19.86 9.58
CA ASP A 50 -13.08 -18.73 10.33
C ASP A 50 -12.24 -17.47 10.13
N ILE A 51 -12.59 -16.73 9.08
CA ILE A 51 -11.87 -15.49 8.73
C ILE A 51 -12.18 -14.38 9.74
N GLU A 52 -13.42 -14.27 10.19
CA GLU A 52 -13.82 -13.17 11.08
C GLU A 52 -13.08 -13.24 12.41
N LYS A 53 -12.99 -14.43 12.98
CA LYS A 53 -12.23 -14.62 14.24
C LYS A 53 -10.73 -14.44 14.04
N PHE A 54 -10.20 -14.87 12.91
CA PHE A 54 -8.79 -14.65 12.56
C PHE A 54 -8.49 -13.16 12.45
N ILE A 55 -9.29 -12.38 11.70
CA ILE A 55 -9.17 -10.94 11.56
C ILE A 55 -9.31 -10.23 12.90
N LYS A 56 -10.30 -10.60 13.72
CA LYS A 56 -10.46 -10.02 15.07
C LYS A 56 -9.23 -10.26 15.95
N LYS A 57 -8.72 -11.49 15.98
CA LYS A 57 -7.52 -11.83 16.76
C LYS A 57 -6.29 -11.04 16.30
N GLU A 58 -6.16 -10.80 15.00
CA GLU A 58 -5.08 -10.02 14.40
C GLU A 58 -5.28 -8.49 14.58
N SER A 59 -6.52 -8.03 14.83
CA SER A 59 -6.86 -6.61 15.00
C SER A 59 -6.92 -6.16 16.46
N GLU A 60 -6.88 -7.08 17.43
CA GLU A 60 -6.80 -6.70 18.85
C GLU A 60 -5.37 -6.25 19.16
N PRO A 61 -5.17 -4.94 19.45
CA PRO A 61 -3.84 -4.42 19.73
C PRO A 61 -3.34 -4.93 21.07
N GLU A 62 -2.22 -5.62 21.08
CA GLU A 62 -1.52 -5.94 22.33
C GLU A 62 -1.09 -4.63 23.01
N GLY A 63 -1.60 -4.37 24.22
CA GLY A 63 -1.13 -3.27 25.04
C GLY A 63 -1.72 -1.89 24.75
N GLY A 64 -2.92 -1.78 24.17
CA GLY A 64 -3.64 -0.50 23.99
C GLY A 64 -3.16 0.35 22.79
N ARG A 65 -2.31 -0.20 21.91
CA ARG A 65 -1.87 0.47 20.67
C ARG A 65 -2.97 0.45 19.61
N ALA A 66 -2.98 1.46 18.72
CA ALA A 66 -4.02 1.64 17.74
C ALA A 66 -3.97 0.60 16.58
N THR A 67 -5.14 0.25 16.07
CA THR A 67 -5.30 -0.34 14.73
C THR A 67 -5.68 0.77 13.77
N VAL A 68 -4.97 0.91 12.65
CA VAL A 68 -5.16 2.00 11.70
C VAL A 68 -5.47 1.45 10.31
N ILE A 69 -6.60 1.84 9.75
CA ILE A 69 -6.95 1.62 8.33
C ILE A 69 -6.31 2.73 7.52
N TYR A 70 -5.44 2.38 6.57
CA TYR A 70 -4.89 3.32 5.61
C TYR A 70 -5.50 3.09 4.23
N ALA A 71 -6.24 4.07 3.74
CA ALA A 71 -6.90 4.05 2.44
C ALA A 71 -6.37 5.18 1.55
N ARG A 72 -6.08 4.87 0.27
CA ARG A 72 -5.48 5.82 -0.66
C ARG A 72 -6.07 5.70 -2.07
N VAL A 73 -6.19 6.84 -2.74
CA VAL A 73 -6.38 6.95 -4.19
C VAL A 73 -5.37 7.93 -4.78
N SER A 74 -5.07 7.81 -6.07
CA SER A 74 -4.05 8.65 -6.70
C SER A 74 -4.56 10.08 -6.98
N THR A 75 -5.85 10.24 -7.28
CA THR A 75 -6.43 11.51 -7.70
C THR A 75 -7.76 11.81 -6.99
N ARG A 76 -8.12 13.09 -6.93
CA ARG A 76 -9.37 13.56 -6.29
C ARG A 76 -10.66 12.99 -6.91
N PRO A 77 -10.79 12.80 -8.24
CA PRO A 77 -11.98 12.19 -8.84
C PRO A 77 -12.28 10.77 -8.32
N GLN A 78 -11.26 10.04 -7.83
CA GLN A 78 -11.40 8.70 -7.28
C GLN A 78 -11.92 8.66 -5.82
N LYS A 79 -12.50 9.74 -5.32
CA LYS A 79 -12.98 9.83 -3.93
C LYS A 79 -14.03 8.75 -3.60
N ALA A 80 -14.91 8.41 -4.55
CA ALA A 80 -15.88 7.33 -4.37
C ALA A 80 -15.20 5.97 -4.14
N ASP A 81 -14.05 5.71 -4.78
CA ASP A 81 -13.27 4.51 -4.58
C ASP A 81 -12.60 4.50 -3.21
N LEU A 82 -12.12 5.67 -2.76
CA LEU A 82 -11.57 5.85 -1.43
C LEU A 82 -12.59 5.53 -0.35
N ASP A 83 -13.81 6.05 -0.49
CA ASP A 83 -14.88 5.82 0.48
C ASP A 83 -15.32 4.34 0.48
N ARG A 84 -15.40 3.68 -0.67
CA ARG A 84 -15.65 2.23 -0.76
C ARG A 84 -14.55 1.39 -0.08
N GLN A 85 -13.27 1.78 -0.23
CA GLN A 85 -12.17 1.12 0.48
C GLN A 85 -12.37 1.22 2.00
N VAL A 86 -12.66 2.42 2.48
CA VAL A 86 -12.86 2.68 3.92
C VAL A 86 -14.03 1.90 4.46
N GLU A 87 -15.19 1.95 3.79
CA GLU A 87 -16.40 1.24 4.21
C GLU A 87 -16.13 -0.27 4.39
N ARG A 88 -15.50 -0.89 3.39
CA ARG A 88 -15.18 -2.33 3.44
C ARG A 88 -14.20 -2.68 4.55
N LEU A 89 -13.15 -1.87 4.72
CA LEU A 89 -12.14 -2.12 5.75
C LEU A 89 -12.71 -1.87 7.14
N SER A 90 -13.54 -0.84 7.33
CA SER A 90 -14.18 -0.54 8.61
C SER A 90 -15.19 -1.59 9.03
N ALA A 91 -15.87 -2.23 8.08
CA ALA A 91 -16.76 -3.36 8.37
C ALA A 91 -15.99 -4.58 8.92
N LEU A 92 -14.74 -4.79 8.49
CA LEU A 92 -13.87 -5.87 8.97
C LEU A 92 -13.11 -5.51 10.25
N TYR A 93 -12.78 -4.22 10.44
CA TYR A 93 -12.02 -3.70 11.58
C TYR A 93 -12.81 -2.59 12.29
N PRO A 94 -13.91 -2.93 12.98
CA PRO A 94 -14.70 -1.94 13.72
C PRO A 94 -13.87 -1.33 14.85
N GLY A 95 -13.90 0.01 14.94
CA GLY A 95 -13.13 0.75 15.93
C GLY A 95 -11.70 1.11 15.52
N ALA A 96 -11.23 0.69 14.34
CA ALA A 96 -9.93 1.12 13.82
C ALA A 96 -9.96 2.61 13.41
N GLU A 97 -8.87 3.30 13.65
CA GLU A 97 -8.67 4.67 13.17
C GLU A 97 -8.56 4.69 11.63
N ILE A 98 -9.04 5.75 10.99
CA ILE A 98 -9.07 5.83 9.53
C ILE A 98 -8.16 6.96 9.05
N VAL A 99 -7.16 6.61 8.23
CA VAL A 99 -6.31 7.55 7.50
C VAL A 99 -6.69 7.49 6.02
N LYS A 100 -7.29 8.58 5.52
CA LYS A 100 -7.63 8.76 4.10
C LYS A 100 -6.59 9.65 3.44
N GLU A 101 -6.07 9.25 2.28
CA GLU A 101 -5.07 10.02 1.55
C GLU A 101 -5.33 10.08 0.05
N VAL A 102 -5.08 11.24 -0.54
CA VAL A 102 -5.10 11.45 -2.00
C VAL A 102 -3.67 11.79 -2.45
N GLY A 103 -3.08 10.92 -3.25
CA GLY A 103 -1.72 11.10 -3.75
C GLY A 103 -1.18 9.85 -4.44
N GLY A 104 -0.25 10.01 -5.37
CA GLY A 104 0.33 8.92 -6.15
C GLY A 104 1.06 7.88 -5.29
N GLY A 105 1.01 6.62 -5.71
CA GLY A 105 1.66 5.49 -5.02
C GLY A 105 3.18 5.58 -4.98
N LEU A 106 3.78 6.33 -5.92
CA LEU A 106 5.23 6.58 -6.01
C LEU A 106 5.72 7.64 -5.02
N ASN A 107 4.83 8.50 -4.55
CA ASN A 107 5.22 9.57 -3.63
C ASN A 107 5.23 9.06 -2.18
N LEU A 108 6.39 8.70 -1.67
CA LEU A 108 6.57 8.30 -0.28
C LEU A 108 6.58 9.48 0.71
N ARG A 109 6.60 10.74 0.22
CA ARG A 109 6.51 11.95 1.06
C ARG A 109 5.08 12.41 1.32
N ARG A 110 4.11 11.54 1.11
CA ARG A 110 2.70 11.81 1.41
C ARG A 110 2.52 12.04 2.91
N LYS A 111 1.73 13.05 3.24
CA LYS A 111 1.56 13.52 4.62
C LYS A 111 0.99 12.44 5.55
N GLY A 112 -0.06 11.75 5.08
CA GLY A 112 -0.70 10.66 5.83
C GLY A 112 0.25 9.48 6.05
N LEU A 113 1.02 9.08 5.02
CA LEU A 113 2.00 8.02 5.14
C LEU A 113 3.13 8.38 6.13
N ILE A 114 3.70 9.59 6.02
CA ILE A 114 4.74 10.05 6.94
C ILE A 114 4.25 10.08 8.38
N THR A 115 3.04 10.61 8.60
CA THR A 115 2.43 10.64 9.94
C THR A 115 2.19 9.23 10.48
N LEU A 116 1.69 8.32 9.63
CA LEU A 116 1.47 6.91 9.98
C LEU A 116 2.78 6.24 10.43
N LEU A 117 3.84 6.36 9.61
CA LEU A 117 5.14 5.78 9.93
C LEU A 117 5.77 6.42 11.19
N GLY A 118 5.61 7.73 11.38
CA GLY A 118 6.04 8.40 12.62
C GLY A 118 5.37 7.81 13.86
N ARG A 119 4.07 7.50 13.79
CA ARG A 119 3.34 6.82 14.88
C ARG A 119 3.82 5.38 15.10
N VAL A 120 4.19 4.67 14.03
CA VAL A 120 4.81 3.33 14.15
C VAL A 120 6.12 3.41 14.93
N LEU A 121 6.99 4.38 14.59
CA LEU A 121 8.27 4.59 15.29
C LEU A 121 8.07 4.91 16.79
N LEU A 122 6.96 5.56 17.14
CA LEU A 122 6.57 5.83 18.53
C LEU A 122 5.87 4.65 19.22
N ARG A 123 5.74 3.50 18.54
CA ARG A 123 5.02 2.30 19.01
C ARG A 123 3.54 2.57 19.38
N ASP A 124 2.92 3.58 18.77
CA ASP A 124 1.53 3.95 18.97
C ASP A 124 0.56 3.05 18.15
N ILE A 125 1.04 2.43 17.09
CA ILE A 125 0.26 1.58 16.20
C ILE A 125 0.70 0.13 16.32
N ALA A 126 -0.26 -0.77 16.55
CA ALA A 126 -0.03 -2.22 16.54
C ALA A 126 -0.30 -2.84 15.16
N VAL A 127 -1.34 -2.34 14.45
CA VAL A 127 -1.78 -2.92 13.18
C VAL A 127 -2.10 -1.83 12.16
N ILE A 128 -1.55 -1.96 10.97
CA ILE A 128 -1.93 -1.17 9.79
C ILE A 128 -2.69 -2.07 8.83
N VAL A 129 -3.90 -1.67 8.45
CA VAL A 129 -4.77 -2.41 7.53
C VAL A 129 -4.88 -1.68 6.20
N VAL A 130 -4.60 -2.38 5.11
CA VAL A 130 -4.70 -1.84 3.75
C VAL A 130 -5.47 -2.78 2.83
N ALA A 131 -6.21 -2.23 1.88
CA ALA A 131 -6.93 -3.03 0.88
C ALA A 131 -5.98 -3.74 -0.08
N HIS A 132 -4.82 -3.16 -0.38
CA HIS A 132 -3.79 -3.69 -1.27
C HIS A 132 -2.43 -3.09 -0.91
N LYS A 133 -1.32 -3.80 -1.17
CA LYS A 133 0.06 -3.31 -0.94
C LYS A 133 0.32 -1.94 -1.57
N ASP A 134 -0.18 -1.73 -2.79
CA ASP A 134 -0.06 -0.48 -3.55
C ASP A 134 -0.72 0.73 -2.87
N ARG A 135 -1.64 0.51 -1.94
CA ARG A 135 -2.25 1.61 -1.18
C ARG A 135 -1.23 2.23 -0.25
N LEU A 136 -0.37 1.41 0.33
CA LEU A 136 0.70 1.88 1.20
C LEU A 136 1.87 2.45 0.37
N ALA A 137 2.43 1.65 -0.55
CA ALA A 137 3.49 2.09 -1.46
C ALA A 137 3.49 1.26 -2.74
N ARG A 138 3.75 1.90 -3.89
CA ARG A 138 3.90 1.21 -5.18
C ARG A 138 5.24 0.48 -5.25
N PHE A 139 6.29 1.13 -4.77
CA PHE A 139 7.62 0.55 -4.63
C PHE A 139 8.11 0.73 -3.19
N GLY A 140 8.95 -0.18 -2.74
CA GLY A 140 9.51 -0.14 -1.39
C GLY A 140 8.52 -0.58 -0.29
N PHE A 141 7.45 -1.31 -0.62
CA PHE A 141 6.55 -1.89 0.37
C PHE A 141 7.32 -2.76 1.36
N ASP A 142 8.26 -3.58 0.89
CA ASP A 142 9.04 -4.49 1.73
C ASP A 142 9.89 -3.74 2.76
N ILE A 143 10.38 -2.53 2.43
CA ILE A 143 11.10 -1.66 3.38
C ILE A 143 10.15 -1.15 4.47
N ILE A 144 8.93 -0.77 4.10
CA ILE A 144 7.92 -0.32 5.06
C ILE A 144 7.48 -1.49 5.95
N GLU A 145 7.29 -2.66 5.38
CA GLU A 145 6.93 -3.89 6.11
C GLU A 145 8.03 -4.24 7.13
N TRP A 146 9.28 -4.30 6.68
CA TRP A 146 10.43 -4.51 7.56
C TRP A 146 10.51 -3.47 8.69
N LEU A 147 10.33 -2.17 8.36
CA LEU A 147 10.32 -1.11 9.38
C LEU A 147 9.21 -1.34 10.41
N CYS A 148 8.00 -1.66 9.97
CA CYS A 148 6.89 -1.93 10.87
C CYS A 148 7.18 -3.12 11.80
N GLU A 149 7.79 -4.19 11.29
CA GLU A 149 8.19 -5.36 12.07
C GLU A 149 9.19 -5.01 13.18
N GLN A 150 10.15 -4.09 12.92
CA GLN A 150 11.12 -3.64 13.94
C GLN A 150 10.47 -2.92 15.13
N PHE A 151 9.28 -2.39 14.94
CA PHE A 151 8.52 -1.65 15.97
C PHE A 151 7.26 -2.41 16.42
N ASP A 152 7.21 -3.72 16.23
CA ASP A 152 6.08 -4.60 16.60
C ASP A 152 4.75 -4.11 15.99
N CYS A 153 4.78 -3.51 14.80
CA CYS A 153 3.61 -3.10 14.05
C CYS A 153 3.39 -4.06 12.89
N LYS A 154 2.20 -4.65 12.79
CA LYS A 154 1.84 -5.59 11.73
C LYS A 154 1.12 -4.90 10.59
N ILE A 155 1.48 -5.23 9.35
CA ILE A 155 0.72 -4.80 8.17
C ILE A 155 -0.19 -5.94 7.70
N VAL A 156 -1.49 -5.67 7.60
CA VAL A 156 -2.50 -6.60 7.08
C VAL A 156 -2.96 -6.11 5.71
N VAL A 157 -2.74 -6.93 4.70
CA VAL A 157 -3.12 -6.66 3.30
C VAL A 157 -4.26 -7.58 2.90
N LEU A 158 -5.43 -7.03 2.53
CA LEU A 158 -6.62 -7.83 2.24
C LEU A 158 -6.78 -8.23 0.77
N ASN A 159 -5.86 -7.85 -0.13
CA ASN A 159 -5.83 -8.18 -1.56
C ASN A 159 -7.21 -8.19 -2.26
N GLN A 160 -7.98 -7.12 -2.12
CA GLN A 160 -9.31 -7.02 -2.73
C GLN A 160 -9.19 -6.71 -4.23
N VAL A 161 -9.42 -7.71 -5.05
CA VAL A 161 -9.32 -7.66 -6.53
C VAL A 161 -10.27 -6.63 -7.17
N SER A 162 -11.36 -6.28 -6.51
CA SER A 162 -12.38 -5.33 -7.05
C SER A 162 -11.94 -3.86 -7.07
N LEU A 163 -10.78 -3.55 -6.54
CA LEU A 163 -10.19 -2.20 -6.50
C LEU A 163 -8.85 -2.20 -7.26
N SER A 164 -8.87 -2.81 -8.46
CA SER A 164 -7.68 -3.01 -9.28
C SER A 164 -6.91 -1.71 -9.51
N PRO A 165 -5.60 -1.68 -9.21
CA PRO A 165 -4.74 -0.52 -9.40
C PRO A 165 -4.24 -0.35 -10.85
N HIS A 166 -4.75 -1.11 -11.84
CA HIS A 166 -4.21 -1.08 -13.20
C HIS A 166 -4.24 0.31 -13.82
N ALA A 167 -5.35 1.05 -13.70
CA ALA A 167 -5.44 2.42 -14.22
C ALA A 167 -4.45 3.36 -13.52
N GLU A 168 -4.27 3.20 -12.20
CA GLU A 168 -3.28 3.97 -11.44
C GLU A 168 -1.85 3.59 -11.81
N LEU A 169 -1.56 2.31 -12.11
CA LEU A 169 -0.25 1.86 -12.55
C LEU A 169 0.16 2.53 -13.86
N VAL A 170 -0.74 2.62 -14.83
CA VAL A 170 -0.50 3.33 -16.09
C VAL A 170 -0.20 4.80 -15.84
N GLN A 171 -0.97 5.48 -14.98
CA GLN A 171 -0.71 6.87 -14.61
C GLN A 171 0.65 7.06 -13.92
N ASP A 172 1.02 6.15 -13.04
CA ASP A 172 2.32 6.17 -12.36
C ASP A 172 3.47 5.98 -13.35
N ILE A 173 3.36 5.06 -14.32
CA ILE A 173 4.35 4.86 -15.40
C ILE A 173 4.47 6.13 -16.26
N VAL A 174 3.35 6.73 -16.66
CA VAL A 174 3.36 7.99 -17.41
C VAL A 174 4.05 9.11 -16.61
N ALA A 175 3.79 9.23 -15.32
CA ALA A 175 4.45 10.22 -14.46
C ALA A 175 5.97 10.01 -14.38
N ILE A 176 6.43 8.76 -14.31
CA ILE A 176 7.86 8.42 -14.38
C ILE A 176 8.44 8.85 -15.72
N LEU A 177 7.82 8.47 -16.84
CA LEU A 177 8.28 8.83 -18.18
C LEU A 177 8.34 10.35 -18.37
N HIS A 178 7.35 11.10 -17.90
CA HIS A 178 7.38 12.56 -17.92
C HIS A 178 8.52 13.14 -17.10
N SER A 179 8.79 12.59 -15.92
CA SER A 179 9.91 13.03 -15.08
C SER A 179 11.25 12.80 -15.76
N PHE A 180 11.45 11.66 -16.41
CA PHE A 180 12.65 11.37 -17.20
C PHE A 180 12.76 12.27 -18.42
N SER A 181 11.68 12.44 -19.18
CA SER A 181 11.65 13.29 -20.37
C SER A 181 12.01 14.73 -20.07
N SER A 182 11.46 15.30 -18.99
CA SER A 182 11.77 16.67 -18.58
C SER A 182 13.23 16.84 -18.15
N ARG A 183 13.82 15.84 -17.46
CA ARG A 183 15.25 15.85 -17.10
C ARG A 183 16.15 15.74 -18.33
N LEU A 184 15.83 14.84 -19.27
CA LEU A 184 16.57 14.71 -20.52
C LEU A 184 16.50 15.99 -21.37
N TYR A 185 15.34 16.66 -21.40
CA TYR A 185 15.18 17.92 -22.10
C TYR A 185 16.03 19.04 -21.45
N SER A 186 16.08 19.11 -20.14
CA SER A 186 16.92 20.05 -19.40
C SER A 186 18.40 19.83 -19.67
N ILE A 187 18.85 18.57 -19.66
CA ILE A 187 20.25 18.21 -19.96
C ILE A 187 20.62 18.59 -21.39
N ARG A 188 19.79 18.28 -22.37
CA ARG A 188 20.01 18.68 -23.77
C ARG A 188 20.07 20.18 -23.97
N ARG A 189 19.26 20.93 -23.22
CA ARG A 189 19.27 22.39 -23.27
C ARG A 189 20.60 22.95 -22.75
N ILE A 190 21.10 22.44 -21.62
CA ILE A 190 22.40 22.82 -21.06
C ILE A 190 23.53 22.45 -21.99
N GLU A 191 23.52 21.25 -22.55
CA GLU A 191 24.53 20.80 -23.52
C GLU A 191 24.59 21.68 -24.77
N ASN A 192 23.44 22.07 -25.32
CA ASN A 192 23.37 22.97 -26.45
C ASN A 192 23.84 24.41 -26.11
N GLN A 193 23.62 24.84 -24.87
CA GLN A 193 24.08 26.15 -24.42
C GLN A 193 25.60 26.18 -24.28
N ILE A 194 26.20 25.15 -23.67
CA ILE A 194 27.66 24.99 -23.57
C ILE A 194 28.32 24.92 -24.95
N LYS A 195 27.74 24.17 -25.91
CA LYS A 195 28.24 24.11 -27.28
C LYS A 195 28.27 25.47 -27.98
N LYS A 196 27.21 26.29 -27.77
CA LYS A 196 27.16 27.64 -28.33
C LYS A 196 28.22 28.57 -27.73
N GLU A 197 28.43 28.49 -26.42
CA GLU A 197 29.43 29.30 -25.72
C GLU A 197 30.86 28.95 -26.19
N LEU A 198 31.17 27.65 -26.31
CA LEU A 198 32.46 27.17 -26.81
C LEU A 198 32.71 27.59 -28.29
N GLN A 199 31.67 27.58 -29.12
CA GLN A 199 31.79 28.02 -30.52
C GLN A 199 32.06 29.55 -30.59
N ALA A 200 31.39 30.36 -29.80
CA ALA A 200 31.61 31.79 -29.75
C ALA A 200 32.99 32.15 -29.26
N GLU A 201 33.55 31.46 -28.25
CA GLU A 201 34.91 31.65 -27.77
C GLU A 201 35.97 31.30 -28.83
N THR A 202 35.69 30.21 -29.62
CA THR A 202 36.60 29.78 -30.69
C THR A 202 36.62 30.76 -31.86
N GLU A 203 35.48 31.38 -32.17
CA GLU A 203 35.37 32.40 -33.24
C GLU A 203 36.10 33.70 -32.81
N THR A 204 35.91 34.14 -31.55
CA THR A 204 36.58 35.33 -31.01
C THR A 204 38.13 35.17 -30.99
N GLN A 205 38.65 33.99 -30.69
CA GLN A 205 40.10 33.71 -30.75
C GLN A 205 40.66 33.75 -32.16
N LYS A 206 39.93 33.24 -33.18
CA LYS A 206 40.34 33.27 -34.57
C LYS A 206 40.35 34.69 -35.16
N GLU A 207 39.44 35.56 -34.77
CA GLU A 207 39.41 36.95 -35.18
C GLU A 207 40.56 37.76 -34.53
N GLY A 208 40.98 37.44 -33.31
CA GLY A 208 42.09 38.04 -32.62
C GLY A 208 43.46 37.67 -33.22
N GLU A 209 43.63 36.42 -33.75
CA GLU A 209 44.87 35.97 -34.38
C GLU A 209 45.03 36.47 -35.83
N SER A 210 43.94 36.83 -36.53
CA SER A 210 43.99 37.36 -37.88
C SER A 210 44.23 38.87 -37.96
N ALA A 211 44.28 39.59 -36.83
CA ALA A 211 44.45 41.04 -36.74
C ALA A 211 45.87 41.45 -36.27
N THR A 212 46.80 40.49 -36.13
CA THR A 212 48.20 40.73 -35.78
C THR A 212 49.07 40.34 -36.94
#